data_6bf76a8e730c3831887260b000191321
#
_entry.id   6bf76a8e730c3831887260b000191321
#
_cell.length_a   1.000
_cell.length_b   1.000
_cell.length_c   1.000
_cell.angle_alpha   90.00
_cell.angle_beta   90.00
_cell.angle_gamma   90.00
#
_symmetry.space_group_name_H-M   'P 1'
#
loop_
_entity.id
_entity.type
_entity.pdbx_description
1 polymer ?
#
loop_
_entity_poly.entity_id
_entity_poly.type
_entity_poly.pdbx_seq_one_letter_code
_entity_poly.pdbx_strand_id
1 'polypeptide(L)'
;MASKIKVDQLETADGSGTIALQNQLSGMTSASMPTGAVLQVVISEHSTQTNLSTATYTDIGHSATITPSSTASKIFVMWRAHARTSIAGSGFGTKLVRGSTAVWTSNSNYSQYYANA
;
A
#
# COMPACT_ATOMS: atom_id res chain seq x y z
N MET A 1 -7.76 -21.16 39.13
CA MET A 1 -9.01 -21.14 38.36
C MET A 1 -9.07 -19.79 37.61
N ALA A 2 -9.35 -19.79 36.32
CA ALA A 2 -9.57 -18.57 35.60
C ALA A 2 -11.02 -18.09 35.80
N SER A 3 -11.20 -16.87 36.27
CA SER A 3 -12.52 -16.26 36.43
C SER A 3 -13.01 -15.74 35.09
N LYS A 4 -14.27 -16.01 34.75
CA LYS A 4 -14.92 -15.52 33.54
C LYS A 4 -16.15 -14.70 33.91
N ILE A 5 -16.28 -13.53 33.31
CA ILE A 5 -17.51 -12.71 33.38
C ILE A 5 -18.23 -12.90 32.04
N LYS A 6 -19.47 -13.35 32.08
CA LYS A 6 -20.35 -13.44 30.92
C LYS A 6 -21.44 -12.41 31.06
N VAL A 7 -21.47 -11.44 30.19
CA VAL A 7 -22.48 -10.37 30.12
C VAL A 7 -22.85 -10.11 28.66
N ASP A 8 -24.09 -9.79 28.40
CA ASP A 8 -24.55 -9.46 27.05
C ASP A 8 -24.15 -8.04 26.67
N GLN A 9 -24.09 -7.16 27.64
CA GLN A 9 -23.72 -5.77 27.45
C GLN A 9 -22.96 -5.23 28.67
N LEU A 10 -21.99 -4.36 28.41
CA LEU A 10 -21.21 -3.66 29.42
C LEU A 10 -21.37 -2.16 29.20
N GLU A 11 -22.05 -1.49 30.12
CA GLU A 11 -22.35 -0.07 30.07
C GLU A 11 -21.86 0.66 31.33
N THR A 12 -21.69 1.98 31.22
CA THR A 12 -21.54 2.81 32.43
C THR A 12 -22.87 2.88 33.18
N ALA A 13 -22.84 3.16 34.49
CA ALA A 13 -24.02 3.13 35.34
C ALA A 13 -25.14 4.09 34.89
N ASP A 14 -24.81 5.12 34.13
CA ASP A 14 -25.75 6.11 33.57
C ASP A 14 -26.11 5.83 32.09
N GLY A 15 -25.58 4.74 31.51
CA GLY A 15 -25.80 4.36 30.10
C GLY A 15 -25.22 5.31 29.05
N SER A 16 -24.50 6.35 29.46
CA SER A 16 -24.02 7.40 28.55
C SER A 16 -22.50 7.44 28.36
N GLY A 17 -21.77 6.61 29.09
CA GLY A 17 -20.31 6.64 29.08
C GLY A 17 -19.67 5.60 28.17
N THR A 18 -18.38 5.78 27.93
CA THR A 18 -17.53 4.80 27.23
C THR A 18 -16.73 4.02 28.25
N ILE A 19 -16.80 2.70 28.19
CA ILE A 19 -15.95 1.83 29.00
C ILE A 19 -14.67 1.53 28.21
N ALA A 20 -13.54 2.05 28.69
CA ALA A 20 -12.25 1.72 28.15
C ALA A 20 -11.78 0.36 28.68
N LEU A 21 -11.67 -0.61 27.81
CA LEU A 21 -11.15 -1.93 28.13
C LEU A 21 -9.68 -1.98 27.72
N GLN A 22 -8.78 -2.01 28.68
CA GLN A 22 -7.35 -2.20 28.43
C GLN A 22 -7.07 -3.65 28.00
N ASN A 23 -6.20 -3.85 27.01
CA ASN A 23 -5.85 -5.15 26.40
C ASN A 23 -6.88 -5.82 25.46
N GLN A 24 -7.76 -5.06 24.85
CA GLN A 24 -8.80 -5.62 23.97
C GLN A 24 -8.37 -5.93 22.53
N LEU A 25 -7.18 -5.57 22.13
CA LEU A 25 -6.69 -5.79 20.75
C LEU A 25 -6.31 -7.26 20.46
N SER A 26 -6.25 -8.10 21.50
CA SER A 26 -6.02 -9.53 21.36
C SER A 26 -7.30 -10.22 20.88
N GLY A 27 -7.47 -10.35 19.59
CA GLY A 27 -8.63 -11.00 18.96
C GLY A 27 -9.44 -10.09 18.04
N MET A 28 -9.04 -8.83 17.84
CA MET A 28 -9.63 -8.03 16.77
C MET A 28 -9.32 -8.63 15.41
N THR A 29 -10.34 -9.01 14.71
CA THR A 29 -10.24 -9.45 13.31
C THR A 29 -10.48 -8.28 12.38
N SER A 30 -10.12 -8.41 11.10
CA SER A 30 -10.43 -7.41 10.08
C SER A 30 -11.94 -7.12 9.95
N ALA A 31 -12.79 -8.07 10.34
CA ALA A 31 -14.24 -7.89 10.37
C ALA A 31 -14.72 -6.96 11.51
N SER A 32 -13.92 -6.79 12.57
CA SER A 32 -14.22 -5.91 13.71
C SER A 32 -13.76 -4.46 13.46
N MET A 33 -13.06 -4.20 12.36
CA MET A 33 -12.56 -2.87 12.03
C MET A 33 -13.63 -2.05 11.29
N PRO A 34 -13.71 -0.74 11.52
CA PRO A 34 -14.60 0.12 10.77
C PRO A 34 -14.35 0.04 9.26
N THR A 35 -15.39 0.21 8.46
CA THR A 35 -15.27 0.30 7.00
C THR A 35 -14.30 1.42 6.62
N GLY A 36 -13.32 1.11 5.79
CA GLY A 36 -12.28 2.06 5.36
C GLY A 36 -11.05 2.09 6.25
N ALA A 37 -10.98 1.27 7.30
CA ALA A 37 -9.79 1.15 8.12
C ALA A 37 -8.59 0.60 7.30
N VAL A 38 -7.39 1.11 7.60
CA VAL A 38 -6.15 0.56 7.06
C VAL A 38 -5.78 -0.69 7.85
N LEU A 39 -5.85 -1.84 7.19
CA LEU A 39 -5.61 -3.14 7.83
C LEU A 39 -4.15 -3.60 7.73
N GLN A 40 -3.44 -3.16 6.71
CA GLN A 40 -2.05 -3.54 6.49
C GLN A 40 -1.31 -2.42 5.76
N VAL A 41 -0.07 -2.19 6.15
CA VAL A 41 0.87 -1.31 5.46
C VAL A 41 2.11 -2.13 5.12
N VAL A 42 2.54 -2.08 3.88
CA VAL A 42 3.80 -2.69 3.42
C VAL A 42 4.64 -1.60 2.79
N ILE A 43 5.89 -1.54 3.20
CA ILE A 43 6.89 -0.61 2.66
C ILE A 43 7.97 -1.46 2.00
N SER A 44 8.40 -1.05 0.82
CA SER A 44 9.53 -1.64 0.10
C SER A 44 10.41 -0.53 -0.44
N GLU A 45 11.70 -0.70 -0.31
CA GLU A 45 12.72 0.24 -0.80
C GLU A 45 13.61 -0.44 -1.84
N HIS A 46 14.01 0.32 -2.85
CA HIS A 46 14.95 -0.11 -3.87
C HIS A 46 16.03 0.97 -4.02
N SER A 47 17.20 0.69 -3.50
CA SER A 47 18.34 1.64 -3.44
C SER A 47 19.36 1.43 -4.55
N THR A 48 19.21 0.36 -5.34
CA THR A 48 20.15 0.02 -6.41
C THR A 48 19.84 0.82 -7.66
N GLN A 49 20.85 1.50 -8.21
CA GLN A 49 20.70 2.18 -9.48
C GLN A 49 20.56 1.14 -10.62
N THR A 50 19.52 1.28 -11.42
CA THR A 50 19.32 0.48 -12.63
C THR A 50 19.42 1.36 -13.85
N ASN A 51 20.36 1.03 -14.75
CA ASN A 51 20.53 1.74 -16.01
C ASN A 51 19.78 0.99 -17.11
N LEU A 52 18.91 1.69 -17.79
CA LEU A 52 18.12 1.16 -18.89
C LEU A 52 18.42 1.94 -20.17
N SER A 53 18.67 1.22 -21.27
CA SER A 53 18.91 1.77 -22.61
C SER A 53 17.89 1.22 -23.63
N THR A 54 16.70 0.87 -23.17
CA THR A 54 15.67 0.23 -23.98
C THR A 54 14.41 1.09 -24.04
N ALA A 55 13.69 1.03 -25.15
CA ALA A 55 12.38 1.63 -25.30
C ALA A 55 11.24 0.75 -24.76
N THR A 56 11.54 -0.43 -24.22
CA THR A 56 10.55 -1.34 -23.65
C THR A 56 10.58 -1.28 -22.14
N TYR A 57 9.43 -1.51 -21.51
CA TYR A 57 9.35 -1.61 -20.06
C TYR A 57 10.11 -2.84 -19.57
N THR A 58 11.08 -2.62 -18.73
CA THR A 58 11.95 -3.67 -18.15
C THR A 58 11.75 -3.66 -16.64
N ASP A 59 11.69 -4.85 -16.05
CA ASP A 59 11.62 -5.00 -14.60
C ASP A 59 12.93 -4.52 -13.96
N ILE A 60 12.82 -3.63 -13.00
CA ILE A 60 13.94 -3.09 -12.23
C ILE A 60 14.20 -3.89 -10.93
N GLY A 61 13.45 -4.95 -10.68
CA GLY A 61 13.58 -5.78 -9.49
C GLY A 61 12.97 -5.15 -8.21
N HIS A 62 12.20 -4.08 -8.34
CA HIS A 62 11.52 -3.48 -7.18
C HIS A 62 10.14 -4.09 -7.00
N SER A 63 9.95 -4.79 -5.90
CA SER A 63 8.69 -5.46 -5.60
C SER A 63 8.29 -5.32 -4.13
N ALA A 64 7.00 -5.41 -3.89
CA ALA A 64 6.42 -5.53 -2.55
C ALA A 64 5.34 -6.61 -2.58
N THR A 65 5.25 -7.39 -1.51
CA THR A 65 4.22 -8.41 -1.37
C THR A 65 3.22 -7.98 -0.31
N ILE A 66 1.96 -7.97 -0.68
CA ILE A 66 0.84 -7.71 0.24
C ILE A 66 -0.17 -8.83 0.11
N THR A 67 -0.69 -9.32 1.23
CA THR A 67 -1.72 -10.36 1.27
C THR A 67 -2.99 -9.78 1.89
N PRO A 68 -3.96 -9.34 1.09
CA PRO A 68 -5.22 -8.83 1.60
C PRO A 68 -6.00 -9.91 2.36
N SER A 69 -6.69 -9.53 3.43
CA SER A 69 -7.55 -10.42 4.20
C SER A 69 -8.86 -10.77 3.49
N SER A 70 -9.21 -10.06 2.42
CA SER A 70 -10.42 -10.27 1.63
C SER A 70 -10.20 -9.89 0.17
N THR A 71 -10.88 -10.57 -0.74
CA THR A 71 -10.90 -10.23 -2.17
C THR A 71 -11.59 -8.90 -2.45
N ALA A 72 -12.41 -8.41 -1.53
CA ALA A 72 -13.07 -7.10 -1.58
C ALA A 72 -12.17 -5.96 -1.06
N SER A 73 -11.00 -6.28 -0.48
CA SER A 73 -10.06 -5.27 0.02
C SER A 73 -9.56 -4.39 -1.12
N LYS A 74 -9.47 -3.10 -0.84
CA LYS A 74 -8.85 -2.13 -1.75
C LYS A 74 -7.39 -1.95 -1.37
N ILE A 75 -6.52 -1.85 -2.36
CA ILE A 75 -5.10 -1.59 -2.18
C ILE A 75 -4.82 -0.19 -2.69
N PHE A 76 -4.32 0.66 -1.80
CA PHE A 76 -3.77 1.95 -2.18
C PHE A 76 -2.27 1.78 -2.39
N VAL A 77 -1.77 2.18 -3.54
CA VAL A 77 -0.34 2.14 -3.87
C VAL A 77 0.14 3.57 -4.04
N MET A 78 1.18 3.90 -3.30
CA MET A 78 1.94 5.12 -3.49
C MET A 78 3.40 4.75 -3.73
N TRP A 79 3.98 5.25 -4.81
CA TRP A 79 5.37 5.02 -5.09
C TRP A 79 6.07 6.31 -5.47
N ARG A 80 7.33 6.40 -5.12
CA ARG A 80 8.21 7.51 -5.47
C ARG A 80 9.47 6.95 -6.08
N ALA A 81 9.90 7.50 -7.20
CA ALA A 81 11.18 7.17 -7.80
C ALA A 81 11.95 8.44 -8.14
N HIS A 82 13.25 8.35 -8.09
CA HIS A 82 14.16 9.32 -8.67
C HIS A 82 14.72 8.71 -9.96
N ALA A 83 14.40 9.31 -11.08
CA ALA A 83 14.89 8.87 -12.37
C ALA A 83 15.44 10.07 -13.15
N ARG A 84 16.43 9.83 -13.99
CA ARG A 84 16.95 10.82 -14.91
C ARG A 84 17.25 10.19 -16.27
N THR A 85 17.16 10.97 -17.31
CA THR A 85 17.67 10.62 -18.63
C THR A 85 19.00 11.34 -18.86
N SER A 86 19.90 10.72 -19.59
CA SER A 86 21.19 11.30 -19.98
C SER A 86 21.19 11.82 -21.42
N ILE A 87 20.13 11.61 -22.15
CA ILE A 87 20.01 11.96 -23.58
C ILE A 87 18.94 13.06 -23.70
N ALA A 88 19.31 14.18 -24.31
CA ALA A 88 18.37 15.27 -24.62
C ALA A 88 17.22 14.76 -25.49
N GLY A 89 16.02 15.22 -25.21
CA GLY A 89 14.82 14.77 -25.91
C GLY A 89 14.30 13.39 -25.54
N SER A 90 14.92 12.73 -24.55
CA SER A 90 14.48 11.43 -24.04
C SER A 90 13.65 11.61 -22.77
N GLY A 91 12.75 10.68 -22.54
CA GLY A 91 11.95 10.58 -21.33
C GLY A 91 12.04 9.17 -20.73
N PHE A 92 11.31 8.95 -19.66
CA PHE A 92 11.13 7.62 -19.11
C PHE A 92 9.65 7.38 -18.81
N GLY A 93 9.23 6.15 -18.97
CA GLY A 93 7.90 5.68 -18.59
C GLY A 93 8.00 4.69 -17.43
N THR A 94 6.94 4.59 -16.68
CA THR A 94 6.84 3.68 -15.55
C THR A 94 5.59 2.82 -15.67
N LYS A 95 5.66 1.62 -15.13
CA LYS A 95 4.57 0.66 -15.14
C LYS A 95 4.48 -0.03 -13.78
N LEU A 96 3.28 -0.12 -13.24
CA LEU A 96 2.99 -0.94 -12.07
C LEU A 96 2.37 -2.25 -12.53
N VAL A 97 2.93 -3.35 -12.06
CA VAL A 97 2.51 -4.70 -12.45
C VAL A 97 2.09 -5.48 -11.21
N ARG A 98 0.98 -6.19 -11.29
CA ARG A 98 0.54 -7.17 -10.30
C ARG A 98 0.65 -8.57 -10.89
N GLY A 99 1.62 -9.35 -10.41
CA GLY A 99 2.00 -10.61 -11.07
C GLY A 99 2.49 -10.33 -12.49
N SER A 100 1.79 -10.77 -13.50
CA SER A 100 2.07 -10.50 -14.92
C SER A 100 1.19 -9.40 -15.54
N THR A 101 0.22 -8.87 -14.79
CA THR A 101 -0.77 -7.93 -15.31
C THR A 101 -0.39 -6.50 -14.99
N ALA A 102 -0.30 -5.64 -16.01
CA ALA A 102 -0.15 -4.21 -15.80
C ALA A 102 -1.43 -3.63 -15.19
N VAL A 103 -1.32 -3.04 -14.01
CA VAL A 103 -2.42 -2.35 -13.33
C VAL A 103 -2.38 -0.85 -13.54
N TRP A 104 -1.22 -0.33 -13.87
CA TRP A 104 -1.04 1.05 -14.26
C TRP A 104 0.19 1.20 -15.19
N THR A 105 0.11 2.11 -16.13
CA THR A 105 1.19 2.45 -17.06
C THR A 105 1.19 3.95 -17.25
N SER A 106 2.36 4.59 -17.13
CA SER A 106 2.47 6.01 -17.42
C SER A 106 2.16 6.30 -18.88
N ASN A 107 1.50 7.42 -19.13
CA ASN A 107 1.36 7.90 -20.49
C ASN A 107 2.75 8.41 -20.97
N SER A 108 3.22 7.91 -22.09
CA SER A 108 4.51 8.26 -22.69
C SER A 108 4.68 9.75 -22.96
N ASN A 109 3.59 10.49 -23.12
CA ASN A 109 3.62 11.92 -23.38
C ASN A 109 3.85 12.80 -22.14
N TYR A 110 3.80 12.21 -20.94
CA TYR A 110 3.93 12.92 -19.65
C TYR A 110 5.05 12.39 -18.77
N SER A 111 5.81 11.43 -19.23
CA SER A 111 7.05 11.00 -18.57
C SER A 111 8.10 12.09 -18.80
N GLN A 112 8.83 12.46 -17.77
CA GLN A 112 9.72 13.65 -17.79
C GLN A 112 10.49 13.82 -19.09
N TYR A 113 10.31 14.98 -19.72
CA TYR A 113 11.02 15.38 -20.91
C TYR A 113 12.23 16.23 -20.52
N TYR A 114 13.42 15.83 -20.90
CA TYR A 114 14.62 16.63 -20.71
C TYR A 114 14.81 17.52 -21.92
N ALA A 115 14.46 18.80 -21.82
CA ALA A 115 14.79 19.78 -22.82
C ALA A 115 16.17 20.38 -22.49
N ASN A 116 17.10 20.32 -23.43
CA ASN A 116 18.31 21.12 -23.35
C ASN A 116 17.92 22.60 -23.48
N ALA A 117 18.31 23.38 -22.48
CA ALA A 117 18.36 24.84 -22.61
C ALA A 117 19.59 25.24 -23.40
#